data_028c9283360ce7b83599ddd28e3fb99f
#
_entry.id   028c9283360ce7b83599ddd28e3fb99f
#
_cell.length_a   1.000
_cell.length_b   1.000
_cell.length_c   1.000
_cell.angle_alpha   90.00
_cell.angle_beta   90.00
_cell.angle_gamma   90.00
#
_symmetry.space_group_name_H-M   'P 1'
#
loop_
_entity.id
_entity.type
_entity.pdbx_description
1 polymer ?
#
loop_
_entity_poly.entity_id
_entity_poly.type
_entity_poly.pdbx_seq_one_letter_code
_entity_poly.pdbx_strand_id
1 'polypeptide(L)'
;MQWINRFRRIKILLIVCAAVIAGVSLFVSDRLVTDLKQEELRKMQVWAEAMRSLNSADENTDLNLVLTVLDGNNTIPVIVTDSKGAINNFRNIEIGAGKDSLAVLHGLVSGMRENGNIIRIEMGDYAPGEYIEVCYSDSLILLQLAYYPYVQLMVAVVFFLVCLVAILSSKRAEQDRVWVGLSKETAHQLGTPISSLMAWTEVLRDKYPDDELLPEMEKDVARLRTIAERFSKIGSAPEPQSDDLVELLERVVAYIRRRSSSKVQFVCSFTKRPLYVRMNSPLMEWVFENLCKNAIDAMNGEGTITINVTQSDEKAIIDLSDTGKGIPKSRVATVFEPGYTTKKRGWGLGLSLAKRIMEQYHKGRIFVKNSELGKGTTFRIELKK
;
A
#
# COMPACT_ATOMS: atom_id res chain seq x y z
N MET A 1 24.48 -13.56 -0.92
CA MET A 1 23.54 -13.74 0.20
C MET A 1 23.79 -12.81 1.40
N GLN A 2 25.03 -12.60 1.85
CA GLN A 2 25.33 -11.72 3.01
C GLN A 2 24.96 -10.24 2.81
N TRP A 3 25.10 -9.69 1.61
CA TRP A 3 24.81 -8.29 1.27
C TRP A 3 23.31 -7.94 1.40
N ILE A 4 22.42 -8.84 0.96
CA ILE A 4 20.96 -8.69 1.02
C ILE A 4 20.47 -8.65 2.48
N ASN A 5 21.04 -9.50 3.34
CA ASN A 5 20.75 -9.49 4.78
C ASN A 5 21.24 -8.20 5.48
N ARG A 6 22.32 -7.59 5.00
CA ARG A 6 22.87 -6.34 5.55
C ARG A 6 21.96 -5.14 5.26
N PHE A 7 21.45 -5.00 4.02
CA PHE A 7 20.47 -3.97 3.65
C PHE A 7 19.15 -4.11 4.40
N ARG A 8 18.67 -5.33 4.60
CA ARG A 8 17.45 -5.60 5.38
C ARG A 8 17.63 -5.20 6.85
N ARG A 9 18.77 -5.50 7.45
CA ARG A 9 19.10 -5.09 8.84
C ARG A 9 19.18 -3.58 8.97
N ILE A 10 19.80 -2.89 8.01
CA ILE A 10 19.88 -1.41 8.01
C ILE A 10 18.48 -0.79 7.92
N LYS A 11 17.60 -1.29 7.05
CA LYS A 11 16.20 -0.80 6.93
C LYS A 11 15.42 -0.99 8.25
N ILE A 12 15.53 -2.15 8.88
CA ILE A 12 14.88 -2.41 10.18
C ILE A 12 15.47 -1.50 11.26
N LEU A 13 16.79 -1.33 11.30
CA LEU A 13 17.45 -0.43 12.25
C LEU A 13 16.93 1.01 12.09
N LEU A 14 16.82 1.53 10.86
CA LEU A 14 16.30 2.88 10.60
C LEU A 14 14.85 3.04 11.09
N ILE A 15 13.99 2.04 10.90
CA ILE A 15 12.61 2.07 11.39
C ILE A 15 12.58 2.08 12.92
N VAL A 16 13.39 1.25 13.56
CA VAL A 16 13.49 1.20 15.03
C VAL A 16 14.02 2.53 15.58
N CYS A 17 15.07 3.10 14.97
CA CYS A 17 15.58 4.42 15.35
C CYS A 17 14.51 5.51 15.20
N ALA A 18 13.77 5.53 14.10
CA ALA A 18 12.71 6.51 13.89
C ALA A 18 11.58 6.36 14.93
N ALA A 19 11.19 5.12 15.27
CA ALA A 19 10.20 4.85 16.29
C ALA A 19 10.67 5.29 17.71
N VAL A 20 11.94 5.06 18.04
CA VAL A 20 12.53 5.52 19.30
C VAL A 20 12.57 7.04 19.36
N ILE A 21 13.02 7.71 18.30
CA ILE A 21 13.06 9.19 18.23
C ILE A 21 11.64 9.75 18.40
N ALA A 22 10.64 9.20 17.71
CA ALA A 22 9.25 9.64 17.85
C ALA A 22 8.73 9.44 19.29
N GLY A 23 9.00 8.30 19.92
CA GLY A 23 8.60 8.01 21.29
C GLY A 23 9.25 8.94 22.30
N VAL A 24 10.56 9.19 22.18
CA VAL A 24 11.28 10.13 23.07
C VAL A 24 10.76 11.55 22.88
N SER A 25 10.51 11.97 21.64
CA SER A 25 10.01 13.30 21.34
C SER A 25 8.59 13.52 21.89
N LEU A 26 7.69 12.52 21.79
CA LEU A 26 6.37 12.56 22.39
C LEU A 26 6.46 12.69 23.93
N PHE A 27 7.32 11.90 24.56
CA PHE A 27 7.53 11.95 26.01
C PHE A 27 8.04 13.32 26.47
N VAL A 28 9.03 13.90 25.77
CA VAL A 28 9.57 15.23 26.09
C VAL A 28 8.51 16.31 25.89
N SER A 29 7.71 16.22 24.81
CA SER A 29 6.64 17.18 24.54
C SER A 29 5.56 17.17 25.62
N ASP A 30 5.10 15.99 26.06
CA ASP A 30 4.11 15.85 27.14
C ASP A 30 4.62 16.44 28.45
N ARG A 31 5.90 16.20 28.78
CA ARG A 31 6.53 16.76 29.96
C ARG A 31 6.63 18.29 29.90
N LEU A 32 7.00 18.85 28.73
CA LEU A 32 7.07 20.30 28.54
C LEU A 32 5.71 20.97 28.71
N VAL A 33 4.64 20.38 28.18
CA VAL A 33 3.26 20.88 28.34
C VAL A 33 2.88 20.90 29.81
N THR A 34 3.19 19.84 30.54
CA THR A 34 2.89 19.74 31.98
C THR A 34 3.67 20.77 32.81
N ASP A 35 4.96 20.93 32.53
CA ASP A 35 5.82 21.90 33.25
C ASP A 35 5.36 23.33 32.95
N LEU A 36 5.03 23.65 31.71
CA LEU A 36 4.54 24.97 31.31
C LEU A 36 3.18 25.29 31.99
N LYS A 37 2.27 24.32 32.07
CA LYS A 37 0.99 24.48 32.76
C LYS A 37 1.17 24.80 34.23
N GLN A 38 2.11 24.16 34.92
CA GLN A 38 2.45 24.47 36.30
C GLN A 38 3.05 25.87 36.47
N GLU A 39 3.87 26.30 35.51
CA GLU A 39 4.44 27.65 35.55
C GLU A 39 3.37 28.73 35.30
N GLU A 40 2.43 28.52 34.38
CA GLU A 40 1.30 29.43 34.17
C GLU A 40 0.43 29.53 35.44
N LEU A 41 0.15 28.42 36.11
CA LEU A 41 -0.59 28.40 37.37
C LEU A 41 0.13 29.24 38.46
N ARG A 42 1.44 29.11 38.61
CA ARG A 42 2.24 29.91 39.55
C ARG A 42 2.18 31.41 39.19
N LYS A 43 2.31 31.77 37.93
CA LYS A 43 2.17 33.14 37.45
C LYS A 43 0.80 33.71 37.79
N MET A 44 -0.27 32.93 37.63
CA MET A 44 -1.62 33.35 37.97
C MET A 44 -1.83 33.48 39.47
N GLN A 45 -1.21 32.66 40.32
CA GLN A 45 -1.24 32.81 41.75
C GLN A 45 -0.55 34.11 42.20
N VAL A 46 0.63 34.44 41.63
CA VAL A 46 1.34 35.70 41.92
C VAL A 46 0.53 36.90 41.43
N TRP A 47 -0.10 36.81 40.25
CA TRP A 47 -0.98 37.85 39.70
C TRP A 47 -2.21 38.10 40.59
N ALA A 48 -2.84 37.02 41.09
CA ALA A 48 -3.97 37.10 41.99
C ALA A 48 -3.58 37.75 43.33
N GLU A 49 -2.38 37.45 43.87
CA GLU A 49 -1.89 38.08 45.09
C GLU A 49 -1.59 39.58 44.90
N ALA A 50 -1.04 39.94 43.71
CA ALA A 50 -0.88 41.36 43.35
C ALA A 50 -2.24 42.08 43.26
N MET A 51 -3.28 41.42 42.70
CA MET A 51 -4.64 41.97 42.68
C MET A 51 -5.23 42.11 44.07
N ARG A 52 -4.97 41.16 45.00
CA ARG A 52 -5.35 41.27 46.39
C ARG A 52 -4.70 42.49 47.05
N SER A 53 -3.38 42.65 46.84
CA SER A 53 -2.62 43.80 47.39
C SER A 53 -3.13 45.15 46.84
N LEU A 54 -3.53 45.20 45.57
CA LEU A 54 -4.11 46.40 44.96
C LEU A 54 -5.46 46.80 45.62
N ASN A 55 -6.30 45.80 45.91
CA ASN A 55 -7.62 46.03 46.51
C ASN A 55 -7.54 46.36 48.01
N SER A 56 -6.47 45.99 48.72
CA SER A 56 -6.19 46.30 50.12
C SER A 56 -5.14 47.40 50.31
N ALA A 57 -4.83 48.14 49.22
CA ALA A 57 -3.78 49.15 49.20
C ALA A 57 -4.08 50.31 50.19
N ASP A 58 -3.10 50.64 51.01
CA ASP A 58 -3.06 51.81 51.92
C ASP A 58 -2.01 52.83 51.43
N GLU A 59 -1.85 53.94 52.13
CA GLU A 59 -0.89 55.00 51.78
C GLU A 59 0.58 54.53 51.77
N ASN A 60 0.89 53.39 52.38
CA ASN A 60 2.24 52.81 52.44
C ASN A 60 2.48 51.69 51.44
N THR A 61 1.49 51.33 50.62
CA THR A 61 1.62 50.23 49.65
C THR A 61 2.42 50.68 48.43
N ASP A 62 3.46 49.94 48.02
CA ASP A 62 4.21 50.21 46.77
C ASP A 62 3.39 49.79 45.55
N LEU A 63 2.57 50.69 45.07
CA LEU A 63 1.72 50.52 43.89
C LEU A 63 2.51 50.23 42.61
N ASN A 64 3.76 50.74 42.51
CA ASN A 64 4.57 50.54 41.30
C ASN A 64 4.94 49.04 41.10
N LEU A 65 5.29 48.37 42.20
CA LEU A 65 5.59 46.93 42.17
C LEU A 65 4.32 46.12 41.79
N VAL A 66 3.21 46.44 42.44
CA VAL A 66 1.91 45.75 42.20
C VAL A 66 1.50 45.94 40.73
N LEU A 67 1.52 47.14 40.17
CA LEU A 67 1.18 47.44 38.79
C LEU A 67 2.14 46.74 37.83
N THR A 68 3.44 46.69 38.13
CA THR A 68 4.44 45.97 37.30
C THR A 68 4.13 44.48 37.21
N VAL A 69 3.69 43.81 38.27
CA VAL A 69 3.30 42.41 38.27
C VAL A 69 2.01 42.21 37.47
N LEU A 70 1.01 43.07 37.66
CA LEU A 70 -0.25 43.00 36.92
C LEU A 70 -0.05 43.23 35.45
N ASP A 71 0.81 44.20 35.07
CA ASP A 71 1.13 44.50 33.67
C ASP A 71 2.03 43.42 33.01
N GLY A 72 2.74 42.65 33.81
CA GLY A 72 3.59 41.56 33.35
C GLY A 72 2.84 40.37 32.72
N ASN A 73 1.54 40.26 32.95
CA ASN A 73 0.73 39.24 32.29
C ASN A 73 0.36 39.63 30.86
N ASN A 74 1.17 39.21 29.87
CA ASN A 74 0.97 39.49 28.46
C ASN A 74 0.46 38.29 27.65
N THR A 75 0.29 37.12 28.25
CA THR A 75 0.01 35.88 27.52
C THR A 75 -1.21 35.10 28.00
N ILE A 76 -1.50 35.17 29.32
CA ILE A 76 -2.59 34.37 29.90
C ILE A 76 -3.87 35.19 29.86
N PRO A 77 -4.97 34.71 29.23
CA PRO A 77 -6.27 35.36 29.26
C PRO A 77 -6.86 35.36 30.67
N VAL A 78 -7.28 36.52 31.17
CA VAL A 78 -7.84 36.67 32.53
C VAL A 78 -9.10 37.51 32.45
N ILE A 79 -10.10 37.13 33.26
CA ILE A 79 -11.34 37.90 33.53
C ILE A 79 -11.49 37.98 35.04
N VAL A 80 -11.70 39.18 35.51
CA VAL A 80 -11.95 39.44 36.95
C VAL A 80 -13.44 39.75 37.11
N THR A 81 -14.10 38.95 37.97
CA THR A 81 -15.52 39.13 38.29
C THR A 81 -15.71 39.42 39.79
N ASP A 82 -16.77 40.13 40.11
CA ASP A 82 -17.20 40.33 41.48
C ASP A 82 -18.00 39.12 42.04
N SER A 83 -18.40 39.21 43.33
CA SER A 83 -19.22 38.19 43.96
C SER A 83 -20.62 37.99 43.35
N LYS A 84 -21.10 38.96 42.57
CA LYS A 84 -22.38 38.93 41.82
C LYS A 84 -22.21 38.42 40.40
N GLY A 85 -20.97 38.15 39.97
CA GLY A 85 -20.65 37.68 38.61
C GLY A 85 -20.51 38.79 37.57
N ALA A 86 -20.51 40.08 37.99
CA ALA A 86 -20.26 41.18 37.08
C ALA A 86 -18.78 41.26 36.71
N ILE A 87 -18.48 41.53 35.44
CA ILE A 87 -17.11 41.59 34.94
C ILE A 87 -16.53 42.97 35.20
N ASN A 88 -15.48 43.00 36.06
CA ASN A 88 -14.81 44.25 36.45
C ASN A 88 -13.64 44.61 35.52
N ASN A 89 -12.90 43.58 35.07
CA ASN A 89 -11.75 43.78 34.18
C ASN A 89 -11.47 42.51 33.41
N PHE A 90 -10.80 42.64 32.22
CA PHE A 90 -10.31 41.51 31.46
C PHE A 90 -9.02 41.89 30.72
N ARG A 91 -8.18 40.85 30.44
CA ARG A 91 -6.89 41.06 29.80
C ARG A 91 -6.55 39.87 28.89
N ASN A 92 -5.81 40.15 27.80
CA ASN A 92 -5.36 39.16 26.82
C ASN A 92 -6.52 38.39 26.14
N ILE A 93 -7.68 39.05 25.92
CA ILE A 93 -8.84 38.49 25.30
C ILE A 93 -9.15 39.32 24.07
N GLU A 94 -9.11 38.72 22.90
CA GLU A 94 -9.52 39.36 21.66
C GLU A 94 -11.01 39.14 21.40
N ILE A 95 -11.77 40.23 21.35
CA ILE A 95 -13.19 40.19 21.03
C ILE A 95 -13.35 40.58 19.57
N GLY A 96 -13.84 39.62 18.74
CA GLY A 96 -14.07 39.88 17.31
C GLY A 96 -15.08 40.99 17.07
N ALA A 97 -14.82 41.84 16.07
CA ALA A 97 -15.70 42.92 15.69
C ALA A 97 -17.12 42.42 15.33
N GLY A 98 -18.16 43.10 15.93
CA GLY A 98 -19.55 42.75 15.67
C GLY A 98 -20.21 41.72 16.58
N LYS A 99 -19.51 41.21 17.60
CA LYS A 99 -20.09 40.35 18.65
C LYS A 99 -20.46 41.16 19.88
N ASP A 100 -21.50 40.72 20.58
CA ASP A 100 -21.82 41.26 21.91
C ASP A 100 -20.69 40.91 22.88
N SER A 101 -19.85 41.87 23.23
CA SER A 101 -18.67 41.71 24.05
C SER A 101 -18.99 41.09 25.40
N LEU A 102 -20.13 41.48 26.01
CA LEU A 102 -20.53 40.95 27.33
C LEU A 102 -20.96 39.49 27.24
N ALA A 103 -21.70 39.08 26.22
CA ALA A 103 -22.13 37.71 26.02
C ALA A 103 -20.92 36.77 25.79
N VAL A 104 -19.91 37.23 25.03
CA VAL A 104 -18.67 36.47 24.81
C VAL A 104 -17.87 36.30 26.12
N LEU A 105 -17.69 37.37 26.88
CA LEU A 105 -16.96 37.33 28.13
C LEU A 105 -17.64 36.43 29.17
N HIS A 106 -18.96 36.49 29.29
CA HIS A 106 -19.73 35.61 30.16
C HIS A 106 -19.61 34.14 29.75
N GLY A 107 -19.63 33.85 28.48
CA GLY A 107 -19.38 32.49 27.95
C GLY A 107 -17.97 31.96 28.32
N LEU A 108 -16.94 32.82 28.20
CA LEU A 108 -15.58 32.47 28.61
C LEU A 108 -15.45 32.24 30.11
N VAL A 109 -16.07 33.08 30.93
CA VAL A 109 -16.10 32.90 32.40
C VAL A 109 -16.73 31.56 32.78
N SER A 110 -17.84 31.17 32.14
CA SER A 110 -18.48 29.88 32.37
C SER A 110 -17.54 28.72 32.08
N GLY A 111 -16.87 28.75 30.92
CA GLY A 111 -15.87 27.73 30.54
C GLY A 111 -14.65 27.68 31.47
N MET A 112 -14.15 28.85 31.93
CA MET A 112 -13.05 28.92 32.88
C MET A 112 -13.45 28.32 34.25
N ARG A 113 -14.71 28.54 34.67
CA ARG A 113 -15.27 27.95 35.89
C ARG A 113 -15.44 26.43 35.78
N GLU A 114 -15.96 25.94 34.68
CA GLU A 114 -16.11 24.49 34.45
C GLU A 114 -14.77 23.75 34.47
N ASN A 115 -13.73 24.38 33.96
CA ASN A 115 -12.36 23.82 33.97
C ASN A 115 -11.63 23.97 35.31
N GLY A 116 -12.24 24.61 36.30
CA GLY A 116 -11.66 24.83 37.62
C GLY A 116 -10.54 25.88 37.65
N ASN A 117 -10.41 26.69 36.61
CA ASN A 117 -9.37 27.72 36.46
C ASN A 117 -9.83 29.05 37.11
N ILE A 118 -10.00 29.01 38.42
CA ILE A 118 -10.49 30.14 39.25
C ILE A 118 -9.60 30.31 40.45
N ILE A 119 -9.26 31.56 40.77
CA ILE A 119 -8.63 31.93 42.03
C ILE A 119 -9.56 32.91 42.70
N ARG A 120 -10.08 32.56 43.88
CA ARG A 120 -10.96 33.44 44.68
C ARG A 120 -10.13 34.26 45.68
N ILE A 121 -10.39 35.55 45.70
CA ILE A 121 -9.73 36.52 46.54
C ILE A 121 -10.80 37.15 47.46
N GLU A 122 -10.73 36.92 48.76
CA GLU A 122 -11.62 37.57 49.76
C GLU A 122 -11.21 39.02 49.97
N MET A 123 -12.19 39.92 50.06
CA MET A 123 -11.96 41.38 50.19
C MET A 123 -11.60 41.83 51.61
N GLY A 124 -11.49 40.91 52.59
CA GLY A 124 -11.06 41.17 53.96
C GLY A 124 -12.04 42.03 54.76
N ASP A 125 -11.49 42.79 55.73
CA ASP A 125 -12.29 43.57 56.67
C ASP A 125 -13.07 44.75 56.10
N TYR A 126 -12.76 45.19 54.86
CA TYR A 126 -13.43 46.33 54.20
C TYR A 126 -14.79 45.98 53.62
N ALA A 127 -15.03 44.69 53.29
CA ALA A 127 -16.33 44.22 52.76
C ALA A 127 -16.54 42.75 53.15
N PRO A 128 -17.00 42.44 54.38
CA PRO A 128 -17.16 41.07 54.87
C PRO A 128 -18.17 40.29 54.04
N GLY A 129 -17.71 39.18 53.41
CA GLY A 129 -18.52 38.32 52.54
C GLY A 129 -18.47 38.67 51.05
N GLU A 130 -17.79 39.72 50.62
CA GLU A 130 -17.50 40.00 49.23
C GLU A 130 -16.16 39.38 48.84
N TYR A 131 -16.13 38.86 47.59
CA TYR A 131 -14.92 38.25 46.99
C TYR A 131 -14.81 38.63 45.53
N ILE A 132 -13.61 38.58 45.02
CA ILE A 132 -13.31 38.72 43.58
C ILE A 132 -12.87 37.35 43.07
N GLU A 133 -13.37 36.94 41.89
CA GLU A 133 -12.90 35.76 41.22
C GLU A 133 -12.01 36.15 40.04
N VAL A 134 -10.79 35.64 40.03
CA VAL A 134 -9.85 35.71 38.90
C VAL A 134 -10.02 34.45 38.12
N CYS A 135 -10.77 34.53 37.02
CA CYS A 135 -10.96 33.44 36.03
C CYS A 135 -9.87 33.55 35.00
N TYR A 136 -9.20 32.44 34.65
CA TYR A 136 -8.14 32.43 33.64
C TYR A 136 -8.26 31.24 32.75
N SER A 137 -7.68 31.33 31.56
CA SER A 137 -7.57 30.17 30.64
C SER A 137 -6.13 29.94 30.23
N ASP A 138 -5.86 28.76 29.66
CA ASP A 138 -4.56 28.41 29.12
C ASP A 138 -4.13 29.43 28.04
N SER A 139 -2.86 29.80 28.05
CA SER A 139 -2.32 30.70 27.00
C SER A 139 -2.37 30.08 25.62
N LEU A 140 -2.34 30.93 24.58
CA LEU A 140 -2.27 30.44 23.19
C LEU A 140 -1.05 29.55 22.95
N ILE A 141 0.06 29.82 23.64
CA ILE A 141 1.29 29.02 23.54
C ILE A 141 1.04 27.63 24.13
N LEU A 142 0.40 27.54 25.27
CA LEU A 142 0.09 26.26 25.91
C LEU A 142 -0.88 25.43 25.06
N LEU A 143 -1.92 26.07 24.50
CA LEU A 143 -2.85 25.43 23.58
C LEU A 143 -2.15 24.90 22.31
N GLN A 144 -1.27 25.69 21.71
CA GLN A 144 -0.50 25.24 20.54
C GLN A 144 0.43 24.07 20.88
N LEU A 145 1.11 24.14 22.01
CA LEU A 145 1.98 23.04 22.48
C LEU A 145 1.19 21.77 22.80
N ALA A 146 -0.02 21.88 23.31
CA ALA A 146 -0.88 20.73 23.59
C ALA A 146 -1.29 19.97 22.32
N TYR A 147 -1.40 20.65 21.15
CA TYR A 147 -1.66 20.00 19.86
C TYR A 147 -0.42 19.39 19.21
N TYR A 148 0.78 19.84 19.58
CA TYR A 148 2.03 19.41 18.96
C TYR A 148 2.27 17.89 18.97
N PRO A 149 2.00 17.14 20.07
CA PRO A 149 2.12 15.68 20.09
C PRO A 149 1.24 14.97 19.04
N TYR A 150 0.04 15.48 18.77
CA TYR A 150 -0.87 14.89 17.79
C TYR A 150 -0.36 15.12 16.37
N VAL A 151 0.14 16.31 16.06
CA VAL A 151 0.78 16.61 14.77
C VAL A 151 1.99 15.72 14.55
N GLN A 152 2.83 15.57 15.56
CA GLN A 152 4.01 14.71 15.51
C GLN A 152 3.66 13.25 15.32
N LEU A 153 2.63 12.73 15.98
CA LEU A 153 2.12 11.39 15.82
C LEU A 153 1.64 11.17 14.37
N MET A 154 0.88 12.12 13.82
CA MET A 154 0.42 12.05 12.43
C MET A 154 1.60 11.98 11.45
N VAL A 155 2.61 12.82 11.62
CA VAL A 155 3.83 12.80 10.79
C VAL A 155 4.56 11.47 10.89
N ALA A 156 4.70 10.92 12.10
CA ALA A 156 5.33 9.62 12.33
C ALA A 156 4.57 8.48 11.63
N VAL A 157 3.23 8.48 11.69
CA VAL A 157 2.39 7.48 11.00
C VAL A 157 2.54 7.58 9.49
N VAL A 158 2.50 8.79 8.92
CA VAL A 158 2.71 9.01 7.47
C VAL A 158 4.09 8.52 7.06
N PHE A 159 5.14 8.88 7.80
CA PHE A 159 6.50 8.40 7.54
C PHE A 159 6.59 6.87 7.57
N PHE A 160 5.98 6.22 8.56
CA PHE A 160 5.95 4.77 8.65
C PHE A 160 5.25 4.12 7.46
N LEU A 161 4.12 4.68 7.01
CA LEU A 161 3.40 4.19 5.82
C LEU A 161 4.25 4.32 4.56
N VAL A 162 4.92 5.44 4.36
CA VAL A 162 5.84 5.65 3.23
C VAL A 162 6.98 4.64 3.26
N CYS A 163 7.60 4.42 4.41
CA CYS A 163 8.64 3.40 4.58
C CYS A 163 8.14 1.98 4.26
N LEU A 164 6.93 1.64 4.72
CA LEU A 164 6.30 0.34 4.46
C LEU A 164 6.09 0.13 2.96
N VAL A 165 5.50 1.11 2.27
CA VAL A 165 5.30 1.07 0.81
C VAL A 165 6.64 0.94 0.08
N ALA A 166 7.66 1.71 0.46
CA ALA A 166 8.99 1.63 -0.14
C ALA A 166 9.65 0.27 0.04
N ILE A 167 9.50 -0.37 1.22
CA ILE A 167 10.02 -1.72 1.47
C ILE A 167 9.31 -2.76 0.63
N LEU A 168 7.97 -2.70 0.57
CA LEU A 168 7.17 -3.65 -0.23
C LEU A 168 7.46 -3.51 -1.72
N SER A 169 7.57 -2.28 -2.23
CA SER A 169 7.94 -2.00 -3.62
C SER A 169 9.35 -2.50 -3.96
N SER A 170 10.32 -2.24 -3.07
CA SER A 170 11.70 -2.71 -3.26
C SER A 170 11.81 -4.24 -3.33
N LYS A 171 11.03 -4.98 -2.51
CA LYS A 171 11.00 -6.44 -2.57
C LYS A 171 10.47 -6.97 -3.91
N ARG A 172 9.40 -6.37 -4.43
CA ARG A 172 8.84 -6.73 -5.74
C ARG A 172 9.85 -6.50 -6.86
N ALA A 173 10.48 -5.32 -6.88
CA ALA A 173 11.48 -4.99 -7.89
C ALA A 173 12.72 -5.91 -7.84
N GLU A 174 13.15 -6.34 -6.65
CA GLU A 174 14.25 -7.28 -6.50
C GLU A 174 13.89 -8.69 -7.02
N GLN A 175 12.71 -9.20 -6.69
CA GLN A 175 12.21 -10.47 -7.24
C GLN A 175 12.11 -10.42 -8.76
N ASP A 176 11.65 -9.30 -9.31
CA ASP A 176 11.53 -9.12 -10.75
C ASP A 176 12.90 -9.13 -11.45
N ARG A 177 13.90 -8.44 -10.89
CA ARG A 177 15.27 -8.45 -11.42
C ARG A 177 15.90 -9.84 -11.41
N VAL A 178 15.72 -10.58 -10.33
CA VAL A 178 16.25 -11.96 -10.23
C VAL A 178 15.62 -12.86 -11.29
N TRP A 179 14.31 -12.76 -11.50
CA TRP A 179 13.62 -13.54 -12.52
C TRP A 179 14.04 -13.17 -13.95
N VAL A 180 14.17 -11.88 -14.26
CA VAL A 180 14.65 -11.41 -15.57
C VAL A 180 16.08 -11.89 -15.81
N GLY A 181 16.95 -11.72 -14.82
CA GLY A 181 18.33 -12.18 -14.92
C GLY A 181 18.44 -13.69 -15.11
N LEU A 182 17.71 -14.47 -14.30
CA LEU A 182 17.68 -15.92 -14.40
C LEU A 182 17.13 -16.38 -15.77
N SER A 183 16.04 -15.77 -16.24
CA SER A 183 15.45 -16.13 -17.54
C SER A 183 16.40 -15.85 -18.71
N LYS A 184 17.08 -14.69 -18.68
CA LYS A 184 18.04 -14.30 -19.71
C LYS A 184 19.25 -15.24 -19.70
N GLU A 185 19.80 -15.51 -18.52
CA GLU A 185 20.94 -16.40 -18.34
C GLU A 185 20.59 -17.84 -18.76
N THR A 186 19.44 -18.36 -18.32
CA THR A 186 18.98 -19.71 -18.71
C THR A 186 18.80 -19.81 -20.22
N ALA A 187 18.21 -18.79 -20.86
CA ALA A 187 18.06 -18.77 -22.31
C ALA A 187 19.41 -18.81 -23.04
N HIS A 188 20.38 -18.05 -22.54
CA HIS A 188 21.73 -17.99 -23.11
C HIS A 188 22.47 -19.33 -22.94
N GLN A 189 22.45 -19.87 -21.73
CA GLN A 189 23.10 -21.16 -21.39
C GLN A 189 22.47 -22.37 -22.12
N LEU A 190 21.16 -22.31 -22.39
CA LEU A 190 20.49 -23.35 -23.20
C LEU A 190 20.68 -23.13 -24.71
N GLY A 191 20.77 -21.90 -25.18
CA GLY A 191 20.89 -21.57 -26.60
C GLY A 191 22.13 -22.16 -27.26
N THR A 192 23.27 -22.11 -26.58
CA THR A 192 24.55 -22.64 -27.06
C THR A 192 24.52 -24.16 -27.33
N PRO A 193 24.16 -25.02 -26.36
CA PRO A 193 24.09 -26.47 -26.64
C PRO A 193 22.98 -26.84 -27.63
N ILE A 194 21.87 -26.12 -27.65
CA ILE A 194 20.78 -26.34 -28.59
C ILE A 194 21.25 -26.06 -30.05
N SER A 195 22.01 -24.96 -30.23
CA SER A 195 22.58 -24.66 -31.56
C SER A 195 23.55 -25.72 -32.03
N SER A 196 24.37 -26.28 -31.10
CA SER A 196 25.27 -27.40 -31.43
C SER A 196 24.49 -28.66 -31.75
N LEU A 197 23.42 -28.99 -31.02
CA LEU A 197 22.54 -30.13 -31.35
C LEU A 197 21.87 -29.97 -32.72
N MET A 198 21.42 -28.76 -33.07
CA MET A 198 20.86 -28.49 -34.40
C MET A 198 21.88 -28.74 -35.48
N ALA A 199 23.12 -28.26 -35.36
CA ALA A 199 24.17 -28.49 -36.32
C ALA A 199 24.49 -29.99 -36.46
N TRP A 200 24.53 -30.72 -35.33
CA TRP A 200 24.77 -32.17 -35.40
C TRP A 200 23.63 -32.94 -36.00
N THR A 201 22.37 -32.60 -35.77
CA THR A 201 21.24 -33.25 -36.44
C THR A 201 21.24 -32.98 -37.94
N GLU A 202 21.71 -31.81 -38.40
CA GLU A 202 21.86 -31.48 -39.82
C GLU A 202 22.97 -32.35 -40.47
N VAL A 203 24.13 -32.46 -39.83
CA VAL A 203 25.24 -33.32 -40.31
C VAL A 203 24.84 -34.79 -40.32
N LEU A 204 24.09 -35.26 -39.31
CA LEU A 204 23.59 -36.63 -39.25
C LEU A 204 22.59 -36.93 -40.38
N ARG A 205 21.71 -35.96 -40.69
CA ARG A 205 20.75 -36.07 -41.82
C ARG A 205 21.45 -36.23 -43.17
N ASP A 206 22.50 -35.44 -43.40
CA ASP A 206 23.28 -35.54 -44.63
C ASP A 206 24.00 -36.89 -44.75
N LYS A 207 24.45 -37.43 -43.59
CA LYS A 207 25.21 -38.72 -43.57
C LYS A 207 24.31 -39.94 -43.56
N TYR A 208 23.12 -39.86 -42.99
CA TYR A 208 22.18 -40.98 -42.77
C TYR A 208 20.74 -40.54 -43.14
N PRO A 209 20.44 -40.21 -44.41
CA PRO A 209 19.19 -39.62 -44.85
C PRO A 209 17.95 -40.51 -44.60
N ASP A 210 18.14 -41.83 -44.56
CA ASP A 210 17.07 -42.83 -44.38
C ASP A 210 16.86 -43.26 -42.91
N ASP A 211 17.51 -42.62 -41.94
CA ASP A 211 17.38 -43.01 -40.52
C ASP A 211 16.05 -42.50 -39.94
N GLU A 212 15.19 -43.38 -39.49
CA GLU A 212 13.87 -43.08 -38.97
C GLU A 212 13.89 -42.30 -37.60
N LEU A 213 15.02 -42.28 -36.86
CA LEU A 213 15.15 -41.57 -35.60
C LEU A 213 15.51 -40.10 -35.75
N LEU A 214 16.14 -39.71 -36.87
CA LEU A 214 16.57 -38.34 -37.12
C LEU A 214 15.41 -37.32 -37.10
N PRO A 215 14.27 -37.59 -37.76
CA PRO A 215 13.12 -36.67 -37.69
C PRO A 215 12.57 -36.46 -36.28
N GLU A 216 12.63 -37.47 -35.41
CA GLU A 216 12.20 -37.35 -34.02
C GLU A 216 13.22 -36.52 -33.20
N MET A 217 14.52 -36.73 -33.42
CA MET A 217 15.58 -35.91 -32.83
C MET A 217 15.45 -34.44 -33.23
N GLU A 218 15.22 -34.14 -34.48
CA GLU A 218 14.98 -32.77 -34.99
C GLU A 218 13.79 -32.11 -34.32
N LYS A 219 12.69 -32.84 -34.13
CA LYS A 219 11.49 -32.33 -33.42
C LYS A 219 11.82 -31.99 -31.98
N ASP A 220 12.59 -32.82 -31.28
CA ASP A 220 12.96 -32.58 -29.89
C ASP A 220 13.92 -31.39 -29.76
N VAL A 221 14.91 -31.27 -30.65
CA VAL A 221 15.83 -30.12 -30.70
C VAL A 221 15.08 -28.83 -31.05
N ALA A 222 14.17 -28.85 -31.98
CA ALA A 222 13.31 -27.70 -32.29
C ALA A 222 12.42 -27.29 -31.11
N ARG A 223 11.95 -28.27 -30.32
CA ARG A 223 11.19 -28.04 -29.13
C ARG A 223 12.04 -27.37 -28.03
N LEU A 224 13.27 -27.83 -27.81
CA LEU A 224 14.22 -27.21 -26.89
C LEU A 224 14.54 -25.77 -27.29
N ARG A 225 14.75 -25.52 -28.59
CA ARG A 225 14.94 -24.16 -29.14
C ARG A 225 13.77 -23.26 -28.80
N THR A 226 12.53 -23.70 -29.04
CA THR A 226 11.33 -22.93 -28.71
C THR A 226 11.25 -22.59 -27.26
N ILE A 227 11.65 -23.51 -26.36
CA ILE A 227 11.69 -23.26 -24.91
C ILE A 227 12.74 -22.19 -24.59
N ALA A 228 13.96 -22.29 -25.12
CA ALA A 228 15.02 -21.31 -24.90
C ALA A 228 14.64 -19.92 -25.40
N GLU A 229 14.03 -19.80 -26.59
CA GLU A 229 13.54 -18.56 -27.19
C GLU A 229 12.45 -17.92 -26.29
N ARG A 230 11.57 -18.72 -25.69
CA ARG A 230 10.53 -18.24 -24.75
C ARG A 230 11.14 -17.64 -23.47
N PHE A 231 12.16 -18.30 -22.91
CA PHE A 231 12.89 -17.75 -21.77
C PHE A 231 13.64 -16.46 -22.12
N SER A 232 14.22 -16.36 -23.32
CA SER A 232 14.86 -15.14 -23.82
C SER A 232 13.88 -13.97 -23.91
N LYS A 233 12.68 -14.21 -24.44
CA LYS A 233 11.64 -13.16 -24.55
C LYS A 233 11.14 -12.64 -23.20
N ILE A 234 11.11 -13.47 -22.17
CA ILE A 234 10.80 -13.03 -20.79
C ILE A 234 11.89 -12.08 -20.29
N GLY A 235 13.16 -12.34 -20.63
CA GLY A 235 14.29 -11.50 -20.21
C GLY A 235 14.39 -10.16 -20.95
N SER A 236 13.80 -10.02 -22.14
CA SER A 236 13.95 -8.86 -23.04
C SER A 236 12.81 -7.82 -22.97
N ALA A 237 11.75 -8.09 -22.18
CA ALA A 237 10.59 -7.19 -22.03
C ALA A 237 10.07 -6.61 -23.35
N PRO A 238 9.64 -7.46 -24.31
CA PRO A 238 9.23 -7.00 -25.62
C PRO A 238 7.97 -6.13 -25.55
N GLU A 239 7.95 -5.04 -26.33
CA GLU A 239 6.82 -4.11 -26.35
C GLU A 239 5.55 -4.76 -26.93
N PRO A 240 4.38 -4.56 -26.29
CA PRO A 240 3.11 -5.01 -26.84
C PRO A 240 2.74 -4.24 -28.10
N GLN A 241 2.36 -4.98 -29.15
CA GLN A 241 1.86 -4.43 -30.42
C GLN A 241 0.36 -4.70 -30.56
N SER A 242 -0.32 -3.93 -31.41
CA SER A 242 -1.73 -4.17 -31.73
C SER A 242 -1.84 -5.39 -32.63
N ASP A 243 -2.47 -6.46 -32.16
CA ASP A 243 -2.62 -7.72 -32.88
C ASP A 243 -4.00 -8.33 -32.63
N ASP A 244 -4.46 -9.23 -33.54
CA ASP A 244 -5.77 -9.87 -33.42
C ASP A 244 -5.75 -11.03 -32.39
N LEU A 245 -6.40 -10.82 -31.27
CA LEU A 245 -6.53 -11.81 -30.20
C LEU A 245 -7.27 -13.07 -30.66
N VAL A 246 -8.27 -12.93 -31.55
CA VAL A 246 -9.07 -14.06 -32.01
C VAL A 246 -8.25 -14.96 -32.90
N GLU A 247 -7.51 -14.39 -33.87
CA GLU A 247 -6.61 -15.13 -34.76
C GLU A 247 -5.52 -15.86 -33.91
N LEU A 248 -4.95 -15.21 -32.92
CA LEU A 248 -3.98 -15.83 -32.00
C LEU A 248 -4.59 -17.05 -31.28
N LEU A 249 -5.78 -16.91 -30.72
CA LEU A 249 -6.45 -18.01 -30.02
C LEU A 249 -6.79 -19.18 -30.95
N GLU A 250 -7.22 -18.90 -32.16
CA GLU A 250 -7.49 -19.93 -33.19
C GLU A 250 -6.21 -20.71 -33.54
N ARG A 251 -5.09 -20.01 -33.72
CA ARG A 251 -3.77 -20.66 -33.98
C ARG A 251 -3.37 -21.57 -32.80
N VAL A 252 -3.50 -21.09 -31.57
CA VAL A 252 -3.18 -21.87 -30.36
C VAL A 252 -4.08 -23.10 -30.24
N VAL A 253 -5.38 -22.93 -30.40
CA VAL A 253 -6.34 -24.05 -30.34
C VAL A 253 -6.04 -25.09 -31.41
N ALA A 254 -5.79 -24.67 -32.66
CA ALA A 254 -5.42 -25.58 -33.75
C ALA A 254 -4.12 -26.34 -33.44
N TYR A 255 -3.14 -25.66 -32.85
CA TYR A 255 -1.87 -26.29 -32.47
C TYR A 255 -2.05 -27.34 -31.35
N ILE A 256 -2.79 -26.99 -30.30
CA ILE A 256 -3.02 -27.89 -29.15
C ILE A 256 -3.91 -29.07 -29.57
N ARG A 257 -4.97 -28.84 -30.32
CA ARG A 257 -5.87 -29.90 -30.83
C ARG A 257 -5.10 -31.00 -31.58
N ARG A 258 -4.13 -30.65 -32.39
CA ARG A 258 -3.30 -31.64 -33.14
C ARG A 258 -2.41 -32.49 -32.25
N ARG A 259 -2.15 -32.04 -30.99
CA ARG A 259 -1.24 -32.69 -30.04
C ARG A 259 -1.92 -33.28 -28.82
N SER A 260 -3.23 -33.11 -28.71
CA SER A 260 -4.06 -33.68 -27.65
C SER A 260 -4.80 -34.92 -28.15
N SER A 261 -5.28 -35.72 -27.19
CA SER A 261 -6.18 -36.85 -27.46
C SER A 261 -7.42 -36.37 -28.21
N SER A 262 -7.93 -37.20 -29.14
CA SER A 262 -9.22 -36.97 -29.85
C SER A 262 -10.42 -36.86 -28.86
N LYS A 263 -10.25 -37.30 -27.63
CA LYS A 263 -11.26 -37.18 -26.55
C LYS A 263 -11.33 -35.79 -25.93
N VAL A 264 -10.41 -34.86 -26.26
CA VAL A 264 -10.45 -33.47 -25.80
C VAL A 264 -11.19 -32.64 -26.84
N GLN A 265 -12.30 -32.04 -26.41
CA GLN A 265 -13.09 -31.16 -27.27
C GLN A 265 -12.76 -29.69 -26.97
N PHE A 266 -12.74 -28.86 -28.02
CA PHE A 266 -12.53 -27.42 -27.92
C PHE A 266 -13.77 -26.70 -28.44
N VAL A 267 -14.36 -25.85 -27.56
CA VAL A 267 -15.49 -24.99 -27.89
C VAL A 267 -15.05 -23.54 -27.77
N CYS A 268 -15.08 -22.79 -28.87
CA CYS A 268 -14.68 -21.39 -28.88
C CYS A 268 -15.86 -20.51 -29.25
N SER A 269 -16.05 -19.43 -28.50
CA SER A 269 -17.09 -18.42 -28.73
C SER A 269 -16.45 -17.03 -28.65
N PHE A 270 -16.61 -16.26 -29.73
CA PHE A 270 -16.04 -14.91 -29.84
C PHE A 270 -17.15 -13.92 -30.16
N THR A 271 -17.29 -12.88 -29.33
CA THR A 271 -18.35 -11.87 -29.49
C THR A 271 -18.07 -10.91 -30.64
N LYS A 272 -16.77 -10.73 -30.99
CA LYS A 272 -16.32 -9.85 -32.05
C LYS A 272 -15.14 -10.45 -32.81
N ARG A 273 -15.10 -10.25 -34.13
CA ARG A 273 -13.99 -10.63 -35.03
C ARG A 273 -13.79 -9.54 -36.10
N PRO A 274 -12.56 -9.02 -36.30
CA PRO A 274 -11.36 -9.17 -35.48
C PRO A 274 -11.45 -8.40 -34.12
N LEU A 275 -10.63 -8.81 -33.12
CA LEU A 275 -10.51 -8.15 -31.86
C LEU A 275 -9.06 -7.75 -31.61
N TYR A 276 -8.72 -6.51 -31.93
CA TYR A 276 -7.38 -5.98 -31.74
C TYR A 276 -7.15 -5.57 -30.29
N VAL A 277 -6.03 -6.06 -29.72
CA VAL A 277 -5.56 -5.71 -28.38
C VAL A 277 -4.04 -5.49 -28.41
N ARG A 278 -3.54 -4.64 -27.52
CA ARG A 278 -2.10 -4.46 -27.38
C ARG A 278 -1.49 -5.64 -26.64
N MET A 279 -0.79 -6.51 -27.37
CA MET A 279 -0.19 -7.72 -26.81
C MET A 279 1.15 -8.06 -27.47
N ASN A 280 1.96 -8.86 -26.77
CA ASN A 280 3.08 -9.59 -27.35
C ASN A 280 2.58 -10.99 -27.72
N SER A 281 2.31 -11.24 -28.99
CA SER A 281 1.67 -12.46 -29.46
C SER A 281 2.41 -13.73 -29.06
N PRO A 282 3.76 -13.85 -29.14
CA PRO A 282 4.47 -15.03 -28.67
C PRO A 282 4.33 -15.31 -27.16
N LEU A 283 4.29 -14.27 -26.32
CA LEU A 283 4.09 -14.44 -24.86
C LEU A 283 2.64 -14.81 -24.57
N MET A 284 1.68 -14.25 -25.29
CA MET A 284 0.26 -14.59 -25.15
C MET A 284 -0.02 -16.01 -25.62
N GLU A 285 0.54 -16.44 -26.75
CA GLU A 285 0.49 -17.85 -27.20
C GLU A 285 0.95 -18.78 -26.07
N TRP A 286 2.06 -18.45 -25.42
CA TRP A 286 2.54 -19.26 -24.31
C TRP A 286 1.59 -19.30 -23.12
N VAL A 287 0.97 -18.17 -22.74
CA VAL A 287 -0.05 -18.14 -21.67
C VAL A 287 -1.18 -19.11 -22.01
N PHE A 288 -1.75 -19.01 -23.20
CA PHE A 288 -2.87 -19.86 -23.59
C PHE A 288 -2.48 -21.34 -23.76
N GLU A 289 -1.31 -21.63 -24.33
CA GLU A 289 -0.79 -22.99 -24.38
C GLU A 289 -0.65 -23.60 -22.97
N ASN A 290 -0.12 -22.84 -22.02
CA ASN A 290 0.07 -23.30 -20.67
C ASN A 290 -1.27 -23.55 -19.95
N LEU A 291 -2.26 -22.69 -20.13
CA LEU A 291 -3.61 -22.88 -19.59
C LEU A 291 -4.29 -24.10 -20.22
N CYS A 292 -4.23 -24.26 -21.54
CA CYS A 292 -4.80 -25.43 -22.23
C CYS A 292 -4.13 -26.73 -21.80
N LYS A 293 -2.79 -26.77 -21.66
CA LYS A 293 -2.08 -27.95 -21.13
C LYS A 293 -2.47 -28.27 -19.70
N ASN A 294 -2.65 -27.25 -18.85
CA ASN A 294 -3.11 -27.44 -17.48
C ASN A 294 -4.55 -27.98 -17.44
N ALA A 295 -5.42 -27.51 -18.33
CA ALA A 295 -6.79 -28.01 -18.50
C ALA A 295 -6.80 -29.49 -18.94
N ILE A 296 -6.03 -29.85 -19.96
CA ILE A 296 -5.92 -31.22 -20.44
C ILE A 296 -5.40 -32.16 -19.33
N ASP A 297 -4.38 -31.73 -18.59
CA ASP A 297 -3.86 -32.51 -17.45
C ASP A 297 -4.88 -32.65 -16.32
N ALA A 298 -5.67 -31.58 -16.04
CA ALA A 298 -6.72 -31.64 -15.03
C ALA A 298 -7.89 -32.56 -15.40
N MET A 299 -8.10 -32.77 -16.70
CA MET A 299 -9.10 -33.67 -17.28
C MET A 299 -8.57 -35.10 -17.57
N ASN A 300 -7.29 -35.37 -17.27
CA ASN A 300 -6.63 -36.65 -17.62
C ASN A 300 -6.72 -36.98 -19.13
N GLY A 301 -6.74 -35.97 -20.00
CA GLY A 301 -6.77 -36.14 -21.45
C GLY A 301 -8.15 -36.43 -22.07
N GLU A 302 -9.24 -36.27 -21.31
CA GLU A 302 -10.61 -36.46 -21.78
C GLU A 302 -11.56 -35.41 -21.17
N GLY A 303 -12.26 -34.62 -22.00
CA GLY A 303 -13.18 -33.59 -21.55
C GLY A 303 -13.29 -32.42 -22.52
N THR A 304 -13.82 -31.30 -22.03
CA THR A 304 -14.08 -30.11 -22.85
C THR A 304 -13.34 -28.88 -22.33
N ILE A 305 -12.65 -28.18 -23.22
CA ILE A 305 -12.09 -26.85 -22.99
C ILE A 305 -12.97 -25.83 -23.70
N THR A 306 -13.55 -24.90 -22.97
CA THR A 306 -14.37 -23.81 -23.49
C THR A 306 -13.63 -22.50 -23.41
N ILE A 307 -13.48 -21.78 -24.51
CA ILE A 307 -12.82 -20.46 -24.59
C ILE A 307 -13.88 -19.45 -25.01
N ASN A 308 -14.26 -18.56 -24.08
CA ASN A 308 -15.21 -17.50 -24.35
C ASN A 308 -14.48 -16.15 -24.33
N VAL A 309 -14.56 -15.41 -25.44
CA VAL A 309 -14.00 -14.06 -25.54
C VAL A 309 -15.12 -13.05 -25.64
N THR A 310 -15.17 -12.17 -24.67
CA THR A 310 -16.09 -11.04 -24.61
C THR A 310 -15.31 -9.73 -24.53
N GLN A 311 -15.93 -8.63 -24.91
CA GLN A 311 -15.31 -7.31 -24.80
C GLN A 311 -16.23 -6.35 -24.05
N SER A 312 -15.63 -5.45 -23.28
CA SER A 312 -16.21 -4.20 -22.81
C SER A 312 -15.55 -3.03 -23.53
N ASP A 313 -15.96 -1.79 -23.22
CA ASP A 313 -15.41 -0.59 -23.88
C ASP A 313 -13.89 -0.47 -23.70
N GLU A 314 -13.35 -0.86 -22.56
CA GLU A 314 -11.93 -0.72 -22.22
C GLU A 314 -11.13 -2.02 -22.20
N LYS A 315 -11.80 -3.19 -22.18
CA LYS A 315 -11.12 -4.49 -21.94
C LYS A 315 -11.62 -5.59 -22.86
N ALA A 316 -10.69 -6.47 -23.24
CA ALA A 316 -10.99 -7.81 -23.71
C ALA A 316 -10.95 -8.78 -22.52
N ILE A 317 -11.96 -9.64 -22.40
CA ILE A 317 -12.11 -10.62 -21.32
C ILE A 317 -12.15 -12.01 -21.96
N ILE A 318 -11.25 -12.88 -21.51
CA ILE A 318 -11.14 -14.25 -21.98
C ILE A 318 -11.40 -15.19 -20.80
N ASP A 319 -12.42 -16.02 -20.90
CA ASP A 319 -12.72 -17.10 -19.96
C ASP A 319 -12.30 -18.43 -20.60
N LEU A 320 -11.32 -19.10 -20.01
CA LEU A 320 -10.89 -20.45 -20.40
C LEU A 320 -11.35 -21.41 -19.30
N SER A 321 -12.30 -22.28 -19.64
CA SER A 321 -12.93 -23.23 -18.73
C SER A 321 -12.60 -24.67 -19.13
N ASP A 322 -12.30 -25.51 -18.17
CA ASP A 322 -12.13 -26.96 -18.31
C ASP A 322 -13.17 -27.72 -17.50
N THR A 323 -13.40 -28.98 -17.85
CA THR A 323 -14.27 -29.92 -17.11
C THR A 323 -13.45 -30.88 -16.23
N GLY A 324 -12.29 -30.47 -15.77
CA GLY A 324 -11.37 -31.30 -15.01
C GLY A 324 -11.69 -31.41 -13.52
N LYS A 325 -10.69 -31.87 -12.76
CA LYS A 325 -10.80 -32.13 -11.31
C LYS A 325 -11.07 -30.92 -10.44
N GLY A 326 -10.90 -29.71 -10.96
CA GLY A 326 -11.04 -28.47 -10.21
C GLY A 326 -9.91 -28.18 -9.22
N ILE A 327 -9.99 -27.00 -8.58
CA ILE A 327 -9.02 -26.49 -7.61
C ILE A 327 -9.76 -26.24 -6.28
N PRO A 328 -9.30 -26.79 -5.15
CA PRO A 328 -9.87 -26.50 -3.84
C PRO A 328 -9.83 -25.02 -3.52
N LYS A 329 -10.86 -24.46 -2.90
CA LYS A 329 -10.96 -23.02 -2.55
C LYS A 329 -9.74 -22.52 -1.76
N SER A 330 -9.22 -23.33 -0.84
CA SER A 330 -8.02 -23.00 -0.04
C SER A 330 -6.74 -22.85 -0.86
N ARG A 331 -6.71 -23.40 -2.10
CA ARG A 331 -5.52 -23.36 -2.97
C ARG A 331 -5.62 -22.38 -4.14
N VAL A 332 -6.78 -21.77 -4.35
CA VAL A 332 -7.00 -20.81 -5.46
C VAL A 332 -6.01 -19.62 -5.39
N ALA A 333 -5.71 -19.13 -4.21
CA ALA A 333 -4.75 -18.03 -4.04
C ALA A 333 -3.30 -18.45 -4.34
N THR A 334 -2.93 -19.70 -4.05
CA THR A 334 -1.56 -20.21 -4.12
C THR A 334 -1.19 -20.85 -5.46
N VAL A 335 -2.16 -21.15 -6.34
CA VAL A 335 -1.86 -21.81 -7.63
C VAL A 335 -0.98 -20.96 -8.57
N PHE A 336 -0.90 -19.66 -8.34
CA PHE A 336 -0.05 -18.74 -9.08
C PHE A 336 1.32 -18.49 -8.41
N GLU A 337 1.61 -19.11 -7.27
CA GLU A 337 2.91 -19.00 -6.62
C GLU A 337 3.96 -19.83 -7.35
N PRO A 338 5.19 -19.31 -7.52
CA PRO A 338 6.26 -20.07 -8.15
C PRO A 338 6.57 -21.37 -7.40
N GLY A 339 6.69 -22.47 -8.15
CA GLY A 339 6.98 -23.79 -7.58
C GLY A 339 5.74 -24.57 -7.12
N TYR A 340 4.54 -23.96 -7.14
CA TYR A 340 3.32 -24.69 -6.82
C TYR A 340 2.96 -25.70 -7.93
N THR A 341 2.90 -26.97 -7.59
CA THR A 341 2.49 -28.04 -8.50
C THR A 341 1.85 -29.20 -7.76
N THR A 342 0.84 -29.79 -8.38
CA THR A 342 0.24 -31.06 -7.94
C THR A 342 0.71 -32.24 -8.80
N LYS A 343 1.60 -32.00 -9.77
CA LYS A 343 2.09 -33.00 -10.72
C LYS A 343 3.38 -33.65 -10.19
N LYS A 344 3.53 -34.96 -10.39
CA LYS A 344 4.78 -35.68 -10.05
C LYS A 344 5.98 -35.20 -10.88
N ARG A 345 5.74 -34.71 -12.09
CA ARG A 345 6.74 -34.13 -13.00
C ARG A 345 6.27 -32.74 -13.42
N GLY A 346 6.99 -31.71 -13.01
CA GLY A 346 6.70 -30.32 -13.36
C GLY A 346 7.28 -29.36 -12.32
N TRP A 347 7.79 -28.26 -12.78
CA TRP A 347 8.51 -27.26 -11.94
C TRP A 347 7.55 -26.28 -11.22
N GLY A 348 6.23 -26.39 -11.45
CA GLY A 348 5.25 -25.45 -10.87
C GLY A 348 5.40 -24.01 -11.32
N LEU A 349 6.01 -23.76 -12.48
CA LEU A 349 6.31 -22.41 -12.97
C LEU A 349 5.28 -21.88 -13.98
N GLY A 350 4.41 -22.73 -14.54
CA GLY A 350 3.55 -22.36 -15.66
C GLY A 350 2.55 -21.25 -15.32
N LEU A 351 1.77 -21.41 -14.28
CA LEU A 351 0.75 -20.41 -13.88
C LEU A 351 1.39 -19.15 -13.30
N SER A 352 2.47 -19.27 -12.53
CA SER A 352 3.19 -18.10 -12.00
C SER A 352 3.78 -17.24 -13.13
N LEU A 353 4.28 -17.89 -14.17
CA LEU A 353 4.81 -17.22 -15.34
C LEU A 353 3.69 -16.61 -16.20
N ALA A 354 2.56 -17.32 -16.38
CA ALA A 354 1.39 -16.78 -17.04
C ALA A 354 0.89 -15.51 -16.33
N LYS A 355 0.82 -15.52 -15.01
CA LYS A 355 0.47 -14.35 -14.21
C LYS A 355 1.46 -13.19 -14.43
N ARG A 356 2.74 -13.48 -14.42
CA ARG A 356 3.79 -12.49 -14.66
C ARG A 356 3.67 -11.87 -16.05
N ILE A 357 3.48 -12.68 -17.08
CA ILE A 357 3.30 -12.22 -18.47
C ILE A 357 2.09 -11.28 -18.55
N MET A 358 1.00 -11.63 -17.91
CA MET A 358 -0.20 -10.81 -17.93
C MET A 358 -0.03 -9.50 -17.17
N GLU A 359 0.48 -9.54 -15.92
CA GLU A 359 0.54 -8.38 -15.06
C GLU A 359 1.69 -7.41 -15.44
N GLN A 360 2.87 -7.94 -15.76
CA GLN A 360 4.06 -7.10 -16.00
C GLN A 360 4.21 -6.63 -17.45
N TYR A 361 3.97 -7.53 -18.42
CA TYR A 361 4.19 -7.20 -19.83
C TYR A 361 2.95 -6.66 -20.53
N HIS A 362 1.75 -7.09 -20.09
CA HIS A 362 0.49 -6.69 -20.73
C HIS A 362 -0.36 -5.75 -19.89
N LYS A 363 0.05 -5.43 -18.63
CA LYS A 363 -0.73 -4.64 -17.67
C LYS A 363 -2.17 -5.14 -17.51
N GLY A 364 -2.37 -6.43 -17.74
CA GLY A 364 -3.61 -7.15 -17.63
C GLY A 364 -3.72 -7.91 -16.32
N ARG A 365 -4.70 -8.80 -16.22
CA ARG A 365 -4.93 -9.64 -15.04
C ARG A 365 -5.23 -11.07 -15.45
N ILE A 366 -4.80 -12.05 -14.65
CA ILE A 366 -5.20 -13.44 -14.74
C ILE A 366 -5.54 -13.98 -13.35
N PHE A 367 -6.68 -14.66 -13.23
CA PHE A 367 -7.12 -15.23 -11.97
C PHE A 367 -8.11 -16.37 -12.20
N VAL A 368 -8.35 -17.17 -11.16
CA VAL A 368 -9.40 -18.19 -11.15
C VAL A 368 -10.74 -17.50 -10.90
N LYS A 369 -11.60 -17.46 -11.92
CA LYS A 369 -12.96 -16.91 -11.81
C LYS A 369 -13.88 -17.81 -11.01
N ASN A 370 -13.83 -19.12 -11.29
CA ASN A 370 -14.60 -20.14 -10.60
C ASN A 370 -13.85 -21.46 -10.66
N SER A 371 -13.93 -22.26 -9.61
CA SER A 371 -13.45 -23.64 -9.59
C SER A 371 -14.22 -24.46 -8.57
N GLU A 372 -14.64 -25.62 -8.99
CA GLU A 372 -15.37 -26.56 -8.13
C GLU A 372 -14.79 -27.96 -8.34
N LEU A 373 -14.53 -28.67 -7.23
CA LEU A 373 -13.97 -30.02 -7.27
C LEU A 373 -14.87 -30.96 -8.05
N GLY A 374 -14.30 -31.67 -9.03
CA GLY A 374 -15.01 -32.59 -9.91
C GLY A 374 -15.84 -31.95 -11.03
N LYS A 375 -15.92 -30.61 -11.10
CA LYS A 375 -16.65 -29.90 -12.17
C LYS A 375 -15.76 -29.09 -13.10
N GLY A 376 -14.55 -28.76 -12.67
CA GLY A 376 -13.58 -28.04 -13.47
C GLY A 376 -13.19 -26.66 -12.93
N THR A 377 -12.44 -25.94 -13.75
CA THR A 377 -11.90 -24.61 -13.43
C THR A 377 -12.13 -23.64 -14.56
N THR A 378 -12.44 -22.38 -14.25
CA THR A 378 -12.47 -21.27 -15.19
C THR A 378 -11.40 -20.26 -14.80
N PHE A 379 -10.41 -20.09 -15.68
CA PHE A 379 -9.45 -19.00 -15.61
C PHE A 379 -9.98 -17.81 -16.40
N ARG A 380 -9.89 -16.62 -15.80
CA ARG A 380 -10.22 -15.36 -16.48
C ARG A 380 -8.96 -14.54 -16.74
N ILE A 381 -8.85 -14.05 -17.96
CA ILE A 381 -7.82 -13.11 -18.40
C ILE A 381 -8.51 -11.81 -18.80
N GLU A 382 -7.99 -10.68 -18.32
CA GLU A 382 -8.43 -9.34 -18.68
C GLU A 382 -7.25 -8.59 -19.29
N LEU A 383 -7.43 -8.09 -20.52
CA LEU A 383 -6.48 -7.26 -21.24
C LEU A 383 -7.08 -5.87 -21.49
N LYS A 384 -6.27 -4.83 -21.37
CA LYS A 384 -6.65 -3.51 -21.85
C LYS A 384 -6.57 -3.48 -23.38
N LYS A 385 -7.51 -2.78 -24.02
CA LYS A 385 -7.49 -2.53 -25.45
C LYS A 385 -6.42 -1.55 -25.85
#